data_ad0dd10c2c8f4ee323e9f42951a7bbe7
#
_entry.id   ad0dd10c2c8f4ee323e9f42951a7bbe7
#
_cell.length_a   1.000
_cell.length_b   1.000
_cell.length_c   1.000
_cell.angle_alpha   90.00
_cell.angle_beta   90.00
_cell.angle_gamma   90.00
#
_symmetry.space_group_name_H-M   'P 1'
#
loop_
_entity.id
_entity.type
_entity.pdbx_description
1 polymer ?
#
loop_
_entity_poly.entity_id
_entity_poly.type
_entity_poly.pdbx_seq_one_letter_code
_entity_poly.pdbx_strand_id
1 'polypeptide(L)'
;MMLRTIFRLFLPTFLFLFVFRVSAQNGNTPDPLLTKDSLAQKRWVESVYSGFSLEEKLGQLFMVDVFSNGSEAGIQKVRDLIKQNHIGGVIFSKGGPGREARITNEFQEISKTPLLVGMDAEWGLAMRLDSTFALPWNMTLGAIQNNKLIEEAGAAISRHTKRLGIHIN
;
A
#
# COMPACT_ATOMS: atom_id res chain seq x y z
N MET A 1 14.59 -33.70 -74.72
CA MET A 1 14.58 -32.28 -74.31
C MET A 1 13.60 -32.18 -73.16
N MET A 2 14.10 -32.18 -71.90
CA MET A 2 13.33 -32.43 -70.71
C MET A 2 12.83 -31.13 -70.09
N LEU A 3 11.52 -31.04 -69.93
CA LEU A 3 10.87 -29.96 -69.23
C LEU A 3 10.94 -30.25 -67.73
N ARG A 4 11.69 -29.44 -66.97
CA ARG A 4 11.76 -29.56 -65.54
C ARG A 4 10.68 -28.68 -64.95
N THR A 5 9.62 -29.31 -64.49
CA THR A 5 8.57 -28.68 -63.69
C THR A 5 9.05 -28.47 -62.25
N ILE A 6 9.22 -27.20 -61.86
CA ILE A 6 9.57 -26.85 -60.49
C ILE A 6 8.29 -26.80 -59.67
N PHE A 7 8.08 -27.80 -58.83
CA PHE A 7 7.02 -27.84 -57.83
C PHE A 7 7.42 -26.92 -56.67
N ARG A 8 6.82 -25.75 -56.60
CA ARG A 8 6.91 -24.88 -55.42
C ARG A 8 5.96 -25.40 -54.36
N LEU A 9 6.51 -26.10 -53.36
CA LEU A 9 5.79 -26.38 -52.12
C LEU A 9 5.57 -25.07 -51.36
N PHE A 10 4.32 -24.61 -51.36
CA PHE A 10 3.86 -23.63 -50.39
C PHE A 10 3.68 -24.36 -49.05
N LEU A 11 4.58 -24.11 -48.12
CA LEU A 11 4.43 -24.51 -46.73
C LEU A 11 3.58 -23.44 -46.04
N PRO A 12 2.33 -23.71 -45.61
CA PRO A 12 1.61 -22.75 -44.83
C PRO A 12 2.25 -22.71 -43.42
N THR A 13 2.89 -21.60 -43.13
CA THR A 13 3.35 -21.31 -41.78
C THR A 13 2.14 -21.10 -40.92
N PHE A 14 1.74 -22.15 -40.21
CA PHE A 14 0.71 -22.05 -39.16
C PHE A 14 1.31 -21.28 -37.98
N LEU A 15 1.07 -19.96 -37.94
CA LEU A 15 1.39 -19.13 -36.79
C LEU A 15 0.41 -19.50 -35.69
N PHE A 16 0.81 -20.41 -34.82
CA PHE A 16 0.09 -20.68 -33.59
C PHE A 16 0.22 -19.44 -32.68
N LEU A 17 -0.73 -18.52 -32.76
CA LEU A 17 -0.96 -17.50 -31.74
C LEU A 17 -1.42 -18.23 -30.46
N PHE A 18 -0.48 -18.60 -29.63
CA PHE A 18 -0.75 -18.94 -28.23
C PHE A 18 -1.27 -17.69 -27.54
N VAL A 19 -2.59 -17.49 -27.57
CA VAL A 19 -3.25 -16.54 -26.71
C VAL A 19 -3.17 -17.13 -25.30
N PHE A 20 -2.14 -16.76 -24.55
CA PHE A 20 -2.13 -16.96 -23.11
C PHE A 20 -3.30 -16.16 -22.54
N ARG A 21 -4.43 -16.83 -22.34
CA ARG A 21 -5.45 -16.29 -21.44
C ARG A 21 -4.81 -16.35 -20.06
N VAL A 22 -4.30 -15.21 -19.60
CA VAL A 22 -4.08 -14.99 -18.18
C VAL A 22 -5.50 -14.94 -17.58
N SER A 23 -6.00 -16.10 -17.18
CA SER A 23 -7.13 -16.15 -16.27
C SER A 23 -6.59 -15.59 -14.96
N ALA A 24 -6.87 -14.31 -14.69
CA ALA A 24 -6.85 -13.85 -13.33
C ALA A 24 -7.75 -14.83 -12.56
N GLN A 25 -7.14 -15.66 -11.73
CA GLN A 25 -7.91 -16.50 -10.83
C GLN A 25 -8.67 -15.54 -9.92
N ASN A 26 -9.96 -15.37 -10.21
CA ASN A 26 -10.91 -14.90 -9.22
C ASN A 26 -10.98 -15.97 -8.13
N GLY A 27 -9.89 -16.11 -7.38
CA GLY A 27 -9.96 -16.81 -6.12
C GLY A 27 -10.97 -16.04 -5.28
N ASN A 28 -11.93 -16.73 -4.70
CA ASN A 28 -12.88 -16.22 -3.70
C ASN A 28 -12.18 -15.81 -2.39
N THR A 29 -11.02 -15.17 -2.49
CA THR A 29 -10.43 -14.47 -1.35
C THR A 29 -11.26 -13.21 -1.15
N PRO A 30 -11.94 -13.05 -0.01
CA PRO A 30 -12.69 -11.84 0.28
C PRO A 30 -11.74 -10.66 0.10
N ASP A 31 -12.15 -9.66 -0.67
CA ASP A 31 -11.42 -8.41 -0.77
C ASP A 31 -11.18 -7.88 0.66
N PRO A 32 -9.93 -7.72 1.11
CA PRO A 32 -9.65 -7.28 2.47
C PRO A 32 -10.15 -5.87 2.75
N LEU A 33 -10.48 -5.10 1.70
CA LEU A 33 -11.08 -3.77 1.78
C LEU A 33 -12.62 -3.82 1.87
N LEU A 34 -13.24 -4.96 1.56
CA LEU A 34 -14.67 -5.13 1.73
C LEU A 34 -15.00 -5.50 3.18
N THR A 35 -15.71 -4.61 3.84
CA THR A 35 -16.26 -4.91 5.17
C THR A 35 -17.40 -5.93 5.08
N LYS A 36 -17.58 -6.73 6.13
CA LYS A 36 -18.72 -7.64 6.26
C LYS A 36 -20.07 -6.90 6.30
N ASP A 37 -20.07 -5.65 6.75
CA ASP A 37 -21.24 -4.76 6.77
C ASP A 37 -21.07 -3.60 5.78
N SER A 38 -21.29 -3.88 4.50
CA SER A 38 -21.20 -2.88 3.44
C SER A 38 -22.23 -1.75 3.58
N LEU A 39 -23.39 -2.02 4.21
CA LEU A 39 -24.40 -1.00 4.44
C LEU A 39 -23.97 -0.02 5.53
N ALA A 40 -23.36 -0.51 6.60
CA ALA A 40 -22.82 0.36 7.64
C ALA A 40 -21.67 1.21 7.10
N GLN A 41 -20.78 0.61 6.31
CA GLN A 41 -19.71 1.32 5.61
C GLN A 41 -20.27 2.45 4.73
N LYS A 42 -21.25 2.14 3.88
CA LYS A 42 -21.85 3.13 3.00
C LYS A 42 -22.50 4.28 3.77
N ARG A 43 -23.25 3.98 4.83
CA ARG A 43 -23.87 5.01 5.70
C ARG A 43 -22.81 5.90 6.35
N TRP A 44 -21.73 5.31 6.85
CA TRP A 44 -20.63 6.07 7.45
C TRP A 44 -19.96 6.98 6.41
N VAL A 45 -19.59 6.45 5.24
CA VAL A 45 -18.99 7.24 4.16
C VAL A 45 -19.89 8.39 3.75
N GLU A 46 -21.19 8.14 3.55
CA GLU A 46 -22.14 9.17 3.15
C GLU A 46 -22.28 10.26 4.23
N SER A 47 -22.35 9.88 5.50
CA SER A 47 -22.46 10.83 6.60
C SER A 47 -21.23 11.75 6.72
N VAL A 48 -20.04 11.22 6.49
CA VAL A 48 -18.80 12.01 6.49
C VAL A 48 -18.70 12.88 5.24
N TYR A 49 -18.93 12.28 4.06
CA TYR A 49 -18.77 12.95 2.77
C TYR A 49 -19.77 14.12 2.57
N SER A 50 -21.02 13.95 3.00
CA SER A 50 -22.05 15.00 2.91
C SER A 50 -21.75 16.19 3.81
N GLY A 51 -21.02 15.98 4.90
CA GLY A 51 -20.60 17.04 5.83
C GLY A 51 -19.35 17.82 5.40
N PHE A 52 -18.71 17.43 4.31
CA PHE A 52 -17.47 18.08 3.84
C PHE A 52 -17.72 19.20 2.84
N SER A 53 -16.97 20.32 2.99
CA SER A 53 -16.81 21.32 1.94
C SER A 53 -16.02 20.76 0.75
N LEU A 54 -15.96 21.48 -0.33
CA LEU A 54 -15.13 21.09 -1.49
C LEU A 54 -13.64 21.02 -1.11
N GLU A 55 -13.16 21.99 -0.35
CA GLU A 55 -11.77 22.08 0.13
C GLU A 55 -11.43 20.87 1.01
N GLU A 56 -12.33 20.50 1.93
CA GLU A 56 -12.16 19.32 2.77
C GLU A 56 -12.12 18.04 1.94
N LYS A 57 -13.01 17.89 0.95
CA LYS A 57 -13.00 16.75 0.04
C LYS A 57 -11.70 16.67 -0.75
N LEU A 58 -11.18 17.79 -1.23
CA LEU A 58 -9.89 17.85 -1.93
C LEU A 58 -8.75 17.48 -0.97
N GLY A 59 -8.76 17.98 0.26
CA GLY A 59 -7.78 17.64 1.28
C GLY A 59 -7.66 16.13 1.52
N GLN A 60 -8.79 15.41 1.54
CA GLN A 60 -8.80 13.95 1.73
C GLN A 60 -8.06 13.16 0.63
N LEU A 61 -7.78 13.76 -0.53
CA LEU A 61 -7.03 13.12 -1.60
C LEU A 61 -5.50 13.18 -1.40
N PHE A 62 -5.02 13.88 -0.38
CA PHE A 62 -3.60 14.07 -0.13
C PHE A 62 -3.11 13.23 1.03
N MET A 63 -1.99 12.54 0.82
CA MET A 63 -1.17 11.91 1.84
C MET A 63 0.19 12.63 1.87
N VAL A 64 0.63 13.04 3.06
CA VAL A 64 1.81 13.89 3.25
C VAL A 64 2.92 13.10 3.92
N ASP A 65 4.16 13.28 3.43
CA ASP A 65 5.35 12.66 3.98
C ASP A 65 5.74 13.23 5.36
N VAL A 66 6.08 12.33 6.29
CA VAL A 66 6.44 12.66 7.67
C VAL A 66 7.75 11.98 8.08
N PHE A 67 8.63 12.77 8.67
CA PHE A 67 9.84 12.27 9.31
C PHE A 67 9.68 12.40 10.83
N SER A 68 9.49 11.28 11.55
CA SER A 68 9.30 11.34 13.00
C SER A 68 10.57 11.76 13.77
N ASN A 69 11.72 11.82 13.10
CA ASN A 69 12.97 12.42 13.56
C ASN A 69 13.24 13.81 12.94
N GLY A 70 12.26 14.36 12.22
CA GLY A 70 12.35 15.69 11.62
C GLY A 70 12.37 16.82 12.66
N SER A 71 12.54 18.05 12.18
CA SER A 71 12.47 19.24 13.03
C SER A 71 11.04 19.48 13.53
N GLU A 72 10.89 20.13 14.69
CA GLU A 72 9.57 20.54 15.18
C GLU A 72 8.83 21.43 14.17
N ALA A 73 9.53 22.30 13.45
CA ALA A 73 8.94 23.10 12.38
C ALA A 73 8.36 22.25 11.24
N GLY A 74 9.00 21.12 10.91
CA GLY A 74 8.49 20.16 9.92
C GLY A 74 7.22 19.45 10.41
N ILE A 75 7.23 18.98 11.65
CA ILE A 75 6.05 18.36 12.28
C ILE A 75 4.91 19.38 12.40
N GLN A 76 5.22 20.64 12.77
CA GLN A 76 4.22 21.71 12.85
C GLN A 76 3.52 21.98 11.51
N LYS A 77 4.26 21.97 10.41
CA LYS A 77 3.66 22.11 9.07
C LYS A 77 2.64 20.99 8.79
N VAL A 78 2.91 19.78 9.20
CA VAL A 78 1.95 18.66 9.01
C VAL A 78 0.73 18.85 9.89
N ARG A 79 0.88 19.31 11.15
CA ARG A 79 -0.26 19.68 12.01
C ARG A 79 -1.16 20.73 11.37
N ASP A 80 -0.54 21.75 10.73
CA ASP A 80 -1.27 22.82 10.05
C ASP A 80 -2.03 22.27 8.83
N LEU A 81 -1.42 21.38 8.04
CA LEU A 81 -2.09 20.71 6.92
C LEU A 81 -3.28 19.84 7.40
N ILE A 82 -3.14 19.13 8.50
CA ILE A 82 -4.23 18.35 9.08
C ILE A 82 -5.39 19.27 9.50
N LYS A 83 -5.10 20.35 10.23
CA LYS A 83 -6.13 21.22 10.80
C LYS A 83 -6.78 22.16 9.79
N GLN A 84 -6.00 22.68 8.84
CA GLN A 84 -6.46 23.73 7.92
C GLN A 84 -6.88 23.17 6.56
N ASN A 85 -6.17 22.14 6.07
CA ASN A 85 -6.42 21.55 4.75
C ASN A 85 -7.11 20.19 4.82
N HIS A 86 -7.31 19.63 6.03
CA HIS A 86 -8.01 18.37 6.24
C HIS A 86 -7.47 17.22 5.38
N ILE A 87 -6.14 17.08 5.31
CA ILE A 87 -5.50 16.02 4.52
C ILE A 87 -5.97 14.63 4.96
N GLY A 88 -6.07 13.69 4.00
CA GLY A 88 -6.62 12.36 4.22
C GLY A 88 -5.64 11.37 4.83
N GLY A 89 -4.33 11.64 4.79
CA GLY A 89 -3.35 10.71 5.33
C GLY A 89 -1.95 11.27 5.49
N VAL A 90 -1.13 10.45 6.13
CA VAL A 90 0.30 10.69 6.30
C VAL A 90 1.08 9.41 5.96
N ILE A 91 2.31 9.56 5.44
CA ILE A 91 3.23 8.45 5.20
C ILE A 91 4.53 8.70 5.96
N PHE A 92 4.96 7.75 6.80
CA PHE A 92 6.19 7.89 7.56
C PHE A 92 7.39 7.34 6.79
N SER A 93 8.36 8.21 6.49
CA SER A 93 9.55 7.86 5.70
C SER A 93 10.79 7.64 6.52
N LYS A 94 10.93 8.26 7.70
CA LYS A 94 12.07 8.06 8.61
C LYS A 94 11.72 8.36 10.06
N GLY A 95 12.45 7.73 10.96
CA GLY A 95 12.42 8.07 12.38
C GLY A 95 12.62 6.88 13.30
N GLY A 96 11.92 6.88 14.41
CA GLY A 96 11.94 5.79 15.38
C GLY A 96 10.53 5.40 15.84
N PRO A 97 10.33 4.14 16.21
CA PRO A 97 8.98 3.60 16.44
C PRO A 97 8.23 4.33 17.57
N GLY A 98 8.90 4.68 18.64
CA GLY A 98 8.27 5.40 19.76
C GLY A 98 7.92 6.85 19.41
N ARG A 99 8.71 7.50 18.56
CA ARG A 99 8.41 8.87 18.08
C ARG A 99 7.25 8.85 17.09
N GLU A 100 7.28 7.92 16.15
CA GLU A 100 6.23 7.72 15.15
C GLU A 100 4.88 7.45 15.81
N ALA A 101 4.80 6.51 16.77
CA ALA A 101 3.58 6.21 17.48
C ALA A 101 2.98 7.43 18.22
N ARG A 102 3.83 8.26 18.84
CA ARG A 102 3.36 9.48 19.52
C ARG A 102 2.80 10.50 18.53
N ILE A 103 3.50 10.72 17.41
CA ILE A 103 3.08 11.65 16.36
C ILE A 103 1.78 11.15 15.71
N THR A 104 1.68 9.85 15.42
CA THR A 104 0.46 9.23 14.88
C THR A 104 -0.73 9.48 15.80
N ASN A 105 -0.59 9.23 17.10
CA ASN A 105 -1.67 9.46 18.06
C ASN A 105 -2.07 10.94 18.11
N GLU A 106 -1.10 11.85 18.14
CA GLU A 106 -1.35 13.30 18.12
C GLU A 106 -2.10 13.71 16.84
N PHE A 107 -1.63 13.23 15.67
CA PHE A 107 -2.25 13.57 14.40
C PHE A 107 -3.68 13.04 14.28
N GLN A 108 -3.94 11.83 14.77
CA GLN A 108 -5.30 11.27 14.84
C GLN A 108 -6.21 12.09 15.77
N GLU A 109 -5.68 12.58 16.90
CA GLU A 109 -6.45 13.38 17.86
C GLU A 109 -6.87 14.74 17.29
N ILE A 110 -5.97 15.40 16.51
CA ILE A 110 -6.24 16.73 15.94
C ILE A 110 -6.99 16.68 14.61
N SER A 111 -7.16 15.50 14.04
CA SER A 111 -7.80 15.31 12.73
C SER A 111 -9.32 15.27 12.86
N LYS A 112 -10.03 15.99 11.97
CA LYS A 112 -11.50 15.94 11.90
C LYS A 112 -12.02 14.58 11.47
N THR A 113 -11.29 13.90 10.59
CA THR A 113 -11.57 12.55 10.08
C THR A 113 -10.34 11.69 10.31
N PRO A 114 -10.49 10.43 10.73
CA PRO A 114 -9.34 9.57 10.94
C PRO A 114 -8.39 9.54 9.73
N LEU A 115 -7.10 9.77 9.98
CA LEU A 115 -6.08 9.77 8.94
C LEU A 115 -5.74 8.34 8.51
N LEU A 116 -5.53 8.17 7.22
CA LEU A 116 -4.89 6.99 6.69
C LEU A 116 -3.39 7.10 6.92
N VAL A 117 -2.78 6.12 7.59
CA VAL A 117 -1.35 6.11 7.89
C VAL A 117 -0.67 5.06 7.05
N GLY A 118 0.30 5.49 6.24
CA GLY A 118 1.11 4.64 5.37
C GLY A 118 2.56 4.57 5.81
N MET A 119 3.25 3.54 5.37
CA MET A 119 4.70 3.41 5.45
C MET A 119 5.17 2.48 4.33
N ASP A 120 6.19 2.87 3.61
CA ASP A 120 6.88 1.98 2.66
C ASP A 120 7.91 1.16 3.43
N ALA A 121 7.49 0.01 3.94
CA ALA A 121 8.26 -0.89 4.79
C ALA A 121 8.32 -2.31 4.21
N GLU A 122 8.74 -2.43 2.94
CA GLU A 122 8.72 -3.66 2.14
C GLU A 122 9.33 -4.87 2.85
N TRP A 123 10.44 -4.68 3.58
CA TRP A 123 11.08 -5.72 4.39
C TRP A 123 10.98 -5.44 5.89
N GLY A 124 9.89 -4.75 6.31
CA GLY A 124 9.60 -4.44 7.69
C GLY A 124 10.05 -3.04 8.11
N LEU A 125 9.76 -2.70 9.36
CA LEU A 125 9.92 -1.34 9.91
C LEU A 125 11.35 -0.80 9.80
N ALA A 126 12.37 -1.67 9.83
CA ALA A 126 13.77 -1.27 9.75
C ALA A 126 14.15 -0.59 8.43
N MET A 127 13.31 -0.69 7.40
CA MET A 127 13.47 0.09 6.18
C MET A 127 13.34 1.59 6.43
N ARG A 128 12.52 1.99 7.40
CA ARG A 128 12.15 3.38 7.68
C ARG A 128 12.47 3.83 9.10
N LEU A 129 12.40 2.93 10.06
CA LEU A 129 12.53 3.25 11.48
C LEU A 129 13.81 2.69 12.08
N ASP A 130 14.54 3.53 12.82
CA ASP A 130 15.66 3.08 13.65
C ASP A 130 15.19 2.14 14.78
N SER A 131 16.11 1.44 15.41
CA SER A 131 15.83 0.62 16.60
C SER A 131 14.70 -0.41 16.43
N THR A 132 14.51 -0.92 15.22
CA THR A 132 13.54 -1.97 14.90
C THR A 132 14.25 -3.19 14.32
N PHE A 133 13.59 -4.35 14.40
CA PHE A 133 14.10 -5.59 13.83
C PHE A 133 14.14 -5.52 12.30
N ALA A 134 15.30 -5.84 11.71
CA ALA A 134 15.48 -5.90 10.27
C ALA A 134 15.23 -7.32 9.75
N LEU A 135 14.29 -7.46 8.84
CA LEU A 135 14.11 -8.66 8.03
C LEU A 135 15.06 -8.62 6.82
N PRO A 136 15.39 -9.77 6.20
CA PRO A 136 16.10 -9.79 4.93
C PRO A 136 15.35 -9.02 3.85
N TRP A 137 16.07 -8.48 2.89
CA TRP A 137 15.48 -7.82 1.72
C TRP A 137 14.63 -8.79 0.90
N ASN A 138 13.64 -8.29 0.19
CA ASN A 138 12.68 -9.08 -0.58
C ASN A 138 13.32 -10.05 -1.55
N MET A 139 14.45 -9.67 -2.20
CA MET A 139 15.20 -10.57 -3.07
C MET A 139 15.77 -11.78 -2.30
N THR A 140 16.26 -11.57 -1.08
CA THR A 140 16.75 -12.65 -0.20
C THR A 140 15.60 -13.53 0.28
N LEU A 141 14.47 -12.91 0.66
CA LEU A 141 13.25 -13.65 1.02
C LEU A 141 12.76 -14.50 -0.15
N GLY A 142 12.79 -13.97 -1.39
CA GLY A 142 12.39 -14.67 -2.60
C GLY A 142 13.26 -15.89 -2.94
N ALA A 143 14.47 -16.01 -2.40
CA ALA A 143 15.34 -17.19 -2.56
C ALA A 143 14.99 -18.33 -1.60
N ILE A 144 14.14 -18.08 -0.59
CA ILE A 144 13.75 -19.08 0.41
C ILE A 144 12.75 -20.07 -0.22
N GLN A 145 13.06 -21.36 -0.15
CA GLN A 145 12.20 -22.42 -0.70
C GLN A 145 11.03 -22.80 0.23
N ASN A 146 11.12 -22.49 1.50
CA ASN A 146 10.09 -22.77 2.46
C ASN A 146 9.12 -21.60 2.59
N ASN A 147 7.98 -21.64 1.88
CA ASN A 147 6.95 -20.60 1.88
C ASN A 147 6.43 -20.26 3.27
N LYS A 148 6.44 -21.21 4.21
CA LYS A 148 6.02 -20.96 5.59
C LYS A 148 6.85 -19.87 6.27
N LEU A 149 8.16 -19.84 6.00
CA LEU A 149 9.02 -18.77 6.54
C LEU A 149 8.69 -17.40 5.93
N ILE A 150 8.28 -17.35 4.66
CA ILE A 150 7.83 -16.12 4.01
C ILE A 150 6.51 -15.63 4.64
N GLU A 151 5.56 -16.52 4.87
CA GLU A 151 4.31 -16.20 5.56
C GLU A 151 4.55 -15.69 6.98
N GLU A 152 5.48 -16.31 7.72
CA GLU A 152 5.87 -15.88 9.07
C GLU A 152 6.50 -14.48 9.06
N ALA A 153 7.34 -14.17 8.07
CA ALA A 153 7.93 -12.84 7.87
C ALA A 153 6.83 -11.81 7.59
N GLY A 154 5.91 -12.09 6.66
CA GLY A 154 4.77 -11.23 6.36
C GLY A 154 3.86 -10.99 7.57
N ALA A 155 3.59 -12.04 8.34
CA ALA A 155 2.82 -11.95 9.58
C ALA A 155 3.54 -11.12 10.64
N ALA A 156 4.88 -11.17 10.73
CA ALA A 156 5.65 -10.33 11.63
C ALA A 156 5.56 -8.86 11.23
N ILE A 157 5.74 -8.54 9.93
CA ILE A 157 5.58 -7.17 9.40
C ILE A 157 4.18 -6.65 9.74
N SER A 158 3.15 -7.43 9.46
CA SER A 158 1.75 -7.05 9.75
C SER A 158 1.51 -6.75 11.23
N ARG A 159 2.05 -7.55 12.14
CA ARG A 159 1.95 -7.28 13.60
C ARG A 159 2.67 -5.99 13.99
N HIS A 160 3.85 -5.73 13.43
CA HIS A 160 4.64 -4.55 13.74
C HIS A 160 3.96 -3.29 13.23
N THR A 161 3.49 -3.28 11.99
CA THR A 161 2.78 -2.13 11.38
C THR A 161 1.48 -1.82 12.12
N LYS A 162 0.68 -2.84 12.41
CA LYS A 162 -0.54 -2.68 13.22
C LYS A 162 -0.29 -2.05 14.59
N ARG A 163 0.79 -2.46 15.26
CA ARG A 163 1.14 -1.92 16.59
C ARG A 163 1.47 -0.43 16.56
N LEU A 164 1.93 0.09 15.42
CA LEU A 164 2.23 1.50 15.21
C LEU A 164 1.06 2.30 14.61
N GLY A 165 -0.08 1.66 14.36
CA GLY A 165 -1.23 2.31 13.75
C GLY A 165 -1.07 2.53 12.23
N ILE A 166 -0.18 1.80 11.58
CA ILE A 166 0.02 1.86 10.13
C ILE A 166 -1.06 1.00 9.46
N HIS A 167 -1.79 1.59 8.53
CA HIS A 167 -2.91 0.98 7.82
C HIS A 167 -2.48 0.38 6.47
N ILE A 168 -1.50 1.02 5.81
CA ILE A 168 -1.02 0.65 4.47
C ILE A 168 0.49 0.51 4.50
N ASN A 169 0.98 -0.60 3.92
CA ASN A 169 2.39 -0.84 3.65
C ASN A 169 2.62 -1.04 2.15
#